data_6eae792aaec3ed3e26e65fd071c71ac6
#
_entry.id   6eae792aaec3ed3e26e65fd071c71ac6
#
_cell.length_a   1.000
_cell.length_b   1.000
_cell.length_c   1.000
_cell.angle_alpha   90.00
_cell.angle_beta   90.00
_cell.angle_gamma   90.00
#
_symmetry.space_group_name_H-M   'P 1'
#
loop_
_entity.id
_entity.type
_entity.pdbx_description
1 polymer ?
#
loop_
_entity_poly.entity_id
_entity_poly.type
_entity_poly.pdbx_seq_one_letter_code
_entity_poly.pdbx_strand_id
1 'polypeptide(L)'
;MKKTTIMQGLALGFLILGSLSPVWVSAEETSSSASQSASSTSSEASPEPLPVVTTPLMRAETKLHTAVTLQIFHEGSEAEAAMSEAYDYMDRMEQLLSTNLEGSDVYRINQAAGHEAVKVDPATLTIIKQGLETAEVSGGRFDISIGAVSNLWKIGDVDARKPSDQEIQAALPKIDYHKITLDEASQTVRLEEEGMALELGGSSKGYIADGIRNIFAKHGVNTAIINLGGNVIVMGTSPSSPEGWNVGVQDPDEVRGQVVGTKRVIDGTVVTSGIYERYVEVDGVRYHHILDPKTGYPVDNDLSGATIFTKVSLKADALSTTLFLLGTKDGLAFIESLDGVEAVLIDKDHGVHVTSGLKDSFQLTNEGYHLVED
;
A
#
# COMPACT_ATOMS: atom_id res chain seq x y z
N MET A 1 11.27 5.55 36.19
CA MET A 1 10.71 4.67 35.13
C MET A 1 9.50 5.39 34.57
N LYS A 2 9.64 6.10 33.43
CA LYS A 2 8.52 6.76 32.73
C LYS A 2 7.87 5.69 31.84
N LYS A 3 6.54 5.61 31.86
CA LYS A 3 5.80 4.63 31.06
C LYS A 3 5.73 5.13 29.61
N THR A 4 6.27 4.38 28.69
CA THR A 4 6.05 4.55 27.24
C THR A 4 4.65 4.04 26.92
N THR A 5 3.78 4.88 26.40
CA THR A 5 2.43 4.49 26.00
C THR A 5 2.44 4.19 24.52
N ILE A 6 2.18 2.92 24.16
CA ILE A 6 1.97 2.47 22.81
C ILE A 6 0.46 2.46 22.59
N MET A 7 -0.05 3.33 21.72
CA MET A 7 -1.44 3.27 21.27
C MET A 7 -1.50 2.67 19.87
N GLN A 8 -2.01 1.45 19.79
CA GLN A 8 -2.50 0.86 18.54
C GLN A 8 -3.99 1.18 18.44
N GLY A 9 -4.36 2.01 17.48
CA GLY A 9 -5.77 2.29 17.22
C GLY A 9 -6.42 1.12 16.47
N LEU A 10 -7.14 0.25 17.18
CA LEU A 10 -8.05 -0.72 16.58
C LEU A 10 -9.43 -0.09 16.44
N ALA A 11 -9.89 0.15 15.24
CA ALA A 11 -11.28 0.50 14.98
C ALA A 11 -11.84 -0.24 13.76
N LEU A 12 -12.91 -1.00 13.99
CA LEU A 12 -13.75 -1.61 12.96
C LEU A 12 -14.80 -0.60 12.49
N GLY A 13 -15.01 -0.48 11.20
CA GLY A 13 -16.23 0.05 10.67
C GLY A 13 -16.10 0.84 9.37
N PHE A 14 -16.56 0.24 8.26
CA PHE A 14 -16.92 0.97 7.04
C PHE A 14 -18.42 0.84 6.83
N LEU A 15 -19.13 1.95 6.76
CA LEU A 15 -20.49 2.02 6.27
C LEU A 15 -20.48 2.49 4.81
N ILE A 16 -21.02 1.68 3.91
CA ILE A 16 -21.24 2.04 2.50
C ILE A 16 -22.75 2.26 2.31
N LEU A 17 -23.15 3.50 1.97
CA LEU A 17 -24.53 3.85 1.63
C LEU A 17 -24.70 3.91 0.10
N GLY A 18 -25.62 3.14 -0.43
CA GLY A 18 -25.94 3.08 -1.87
C GLY A 18 -27.35 3.59 -2.19
N SER A 19 -27.50 4.26 -3.33
CA SER A 19 -28.82 4.58 -3.93
C SER A 19 -28.79 4.40 -5.45
N LEU A 20 -29.92 3.95 -6.05
CA LEU A 20 -30.11 3.36 -7.38
C LEU A 20 -30.44 4.36 -8.49
N SER A 21 -30.00 4.14 -9.73
CA SER A 21 -30.77 3.89 -10.97
C SER A 21 -29.95 3.95 -12.28
N PRO A 22 -30.30 3.22 -13.38
CA PRO A 22 -29.41 2.83 -14.47
C PRO A 22 -29.63 3.54 -15.82
N VAL A 23 -28.61 3.53 -16.70
CA VAL A 23 -28.73 3.72 -18.17
C VAL A 23 -27.65 2.92 -18.93
N TRP A 24 -28.06 2.27 -20.03
CA TRP A 24 -27.26 1.43 -20.92
C TRP A 24 -26.67 2.22 -22.10
N VAL A 25 -25.43 1.92 -22.54
CA VAL A 25 -24.95 2.20 -23.92
C VAL A 25 -23.98 1.11 -24.39
N SER A 26 -24.16 0.72 -25.68
CA SER A 26 -23.53 -0.38 -26.39
C SER A 26 -22.11 -0.06 -26.89
N ALA A 27 -21.26 -1.09 -27.04
CA ALA A 27 -19.98 -1.04 -27.72
C ALA A 27 -20.06 -1.64 -29.13
N GLU A 28 -19.39 -1.01 -30.10
CA GLU A 28 -19.18 -1.52 -31.46
C GLU A 28 -17.83 -2.18 -31.63
N GLU A 29 -17.82 -3.32 -32.31
CA GLU A 29 -16.66 -4.11 -32.69
C GLU A 29 -16.01 -3.62 -33.98
N THR A 30 -14.69 -3.64 -34.10
CA THR A 30 -13.97 -3.65 -35.37
C THR A 30 -12.93 -4.79 -35.40
N SER A 31 -13.11 -5.68 -36.36
CA SER A 31 -12.29 -6.83 -36.66
C SER A 31 -11.11 -6.48 -37.58
N SER A 32 -9.92 -7.04 -37.32
CA SER A 32 -8.90 -7.21 -38.36
C SER A 32 -8.11 -8.50 -38.10
N SER A 33 -8.03 -9.31 -39.16
CA SER A 33 -7.44 -10.63 -39.22
C SER A 33 -5.95 -10.57 -39.49
N ALA A 34 -5.15 -11.38 -38.80
CA ALA A 34 -3.83 -11.84 -39.26
C ALA A 34 -3.49 -13.22 -38.67
N SER A 35 -2.85 -14.00 -39.50
CA SER A 35 -2.65 -15.43 -39.55
C SER A 35 -1.90 -16.09 -38.41
N GLN A 36 -2.25 -17.36 -38.21
CA GLN A 36 -1.76 -18.35 -37.25
C GLN A 36 -0.30 -18.76 -37.44
N SER A 37 0.40 -18.88 -36.32
CA SER A 37 1.40 -19.94 -36.12
C SER A 37 1.13 -20.58 -34.74
N ALA A 38 0.84 -21.88 -34.77
CA ALA A 38 0.48 -22.66 -33.61
C ALA A 38 1.71 -22.97 -32.73
N SER A 39 1.69 -22.48 -31.49
CA SER A 39 2.40 -23.10 -30.37
C SER A 39 1.35 -23.41 -29.30
N SER A 40 1.19 -24.70 -29.00
CA SER A 40 0.26 -25.22 -28.01
C SER A 40 0.74 -24.87 -26.59
N THR A 41 0.32 -23.73 -26.10
CA THR A 41 0.22 -23.44 -24.68
C THR A 41 -1.24 -23.61 -24.31
N SER A 42 -1.53 -24.56 -23.41
CA SER A 42 -2.84 -24.71 -22.77
C SER A 42 -3.17 -23.41 -22.05
N SER A 43 -3.96 -22.55 -22.67
CA SER A 43 -4.60 -21.43 -21.95
C SER A 43 -5.65 -22.06 -21.04
N GLU A 44 -5.37 -22.11 -19.73
CA GLU A 44 -6.44 -22.31 -18.76
C GLU A 44 -7.46 -21.19 -18.99
N ALA A 45 -8.66 -21.56 -19.38
CA ALA A 45 -9.75 -20.61 -19.56
C ALA A 45 -10.00 -19.94 -18.19
N SER A 46 -10.10 -18.62 -18.16
CA SER A 46 -10.51 -17.91 -16.96
C SER A 46 -11.83 -18.50 -16.44
N PRO A 47 -11.96 -18.74 -15.13
CA PRO A 47 -13.20 -19.30 -14.58
C PRO A 47 -14.39 -18.39 -14.89
N GLU A 48 -15.58 -18.99 -15.05
CA GLU A 48 -16.81 -18.21 -15.21
C GLU A 48 -17.05 -17.34 -13.96
N PRO A 49 -17.43 -16.08 -14.10
CA PRO A 49 -17.74 -15.21 -12.97
C PRO A 49 -18.86 -15.78 -12.10
N LEU A 50 -18.67 -15.76 -10.79
CA LEU A 50 -19.69 -16.17 -9.83
C LEU A 50 -20.86 -15.16 -9.82
N PRO A 51 -22.11 -15.58 -9.50
CA PRO A 51 -23.22 -14.66 -9.30
C PRO A 51 -22.96 -13.65 -8.20
N VAL A 52 -23.22 -12.37 -8.45
CA VAL A 52 -23.02 -11.28 -7.48
C VAL A 52 -24.20 -11.23 -6.50
N VAL A 53 -23.90 -11.09 -5.22
CA VAL A 53 -24.88 -10.91 -4.13
C VAL A 53 -24.68 -9.54 -3.44
N THR A 54 -25.70 -9.07 -2.73
CA THR A 54 -25.65 -7.77 -2.03
C THR A 54 -25.05 -7.85 -0.63
N THR A 55 -25.11 -9.03 0.01
CA THR A 55 -24.51 -9.26 1.33
C THR A 55 -23.20 -10.01 1.15
N PRO A 56 -22.05 -9.44 1.57
CA PRO A 56 -20.77 -10.09 1.34
C PRO A 56 -20.50 -11.24 2.32
N LEU A 57 -19.77 -12.24 1.85
CA LEU A 57 -18.95 -13.07 2.70
C LEU A 57 -17.80 -12.20 3.24
N MET A 58 -17.73 -12.00 4.56
CA MET A 58 -16.77 -11.08 5.17
C MET A 58 -15.94 -11.80 6.24
N ARG A 59 -14.64 -11.54 6.23
CA ARG A 59 -13.70 -11.94 7.28
C ARG A 59 -12.80 -10.77 7.66
N ALA A 60 -12.61 -10.57 8.97
CA ALA A 60 -11.77 -9.53 9.53
C ALA A 60 -10.83 -10.12 10.57
N GLU A 61 -9.53 -9.89 10.44
CA GLU A 61 -8.47 -10.36 11.35
C GLU A 61 -7.36 -9.31 11.49
N THR A 62 -6.53 -9.46 12.52
CA THR A 62 -5.27 -8.73 12.61
C THR A 62 -4.17 -9.56 11.93
N LYS A 63 -3.63 -9.05 10.83
CA LYS A 63 -2.53 -9.62 10.04
C LYS A 63 -1.60 -8.50 9.59
N LEU A 64 -0.35 -8.80 9.24
CA LEU A 64 0.59 -7.81 8.72
C LEU A 64 0.72 -6.56 9.63
N HIS A 65 0.61 -6.75 10.93
CA HIS A 65 0.58 -5.69 11.96
C HIS A 65 -0.52 -4.64 11.77
N THR A 66 -1.64 -5.00 11.12
CA THR A 66 -2.78 -4.10 10.89
C THR A 66 -4.12 -4.84 10.91
N ALA A 67 -5.23 -4.08 10.91
CA ALA A 67 -6.56 -4.65 10.70
C ALA A 67 -6.74 -4.97 9.21
N VAL A 68 -7.03 -6.24 8.91
CA VAL A 68 -7.33 -6.74 7.57
C VAL A 68 -8.81 -7.07 7.48
N THR A 69 -9.48 -6.60 6.43
CA THR A 69 -10.87 -6.96 6.13
C THR A 69 -11.00 -7.32 4.66
N LEU A 70 -11.50 -8.52 4.40
CA LEU A 70 -11.83 -9.00 3.06
C LEU A 70 -13.34 -9.17 2.96
N GLN A 71 -13.93 -8.69 1.86
CA GLN A 71 -15.36 -8.81 1.57
C GLN A 71 -15.53 -9.32 0.13
N ILE A 72 -16.16 -10.47 -0.03
CA ILE A 72 -16.47 -11.11 -1.31
C ILE A 72 -17.98 -11.04 -1.52
N PHE A 73 -18.44 -10.41 -2.59
CA PHE A 73 -19.86 -10.26 -2.91
C PHE A 73 -20.36 -11.42 -3.80
N HIS A 74 -19.98 -12.62 -3.44
CA HIS A 74 -20.38 -13.88 -4.05
C HIS A 74 -20.61 -14.92 -2.95
N GLU A 75 -21.40 -15.96 -3.26
CA GLU A 75 -21.71 -17.08 -2.36
C GLU A 75 -21.17 -18.41 -2.91
N GLY A 76 -21.10 -19.40 -2.05
CA GLY A 76 -20.75 -20.78 -2.38
C GLY A 76 -19.29 -21.15 -2.08
N SER A 77 -18.97 -22.40 -2.37
CA SER A 77 -17.69 -23.01 -1.99
C SER A 77 -16.48 -22.31 -2.61
N GLU A 78 -16.61 -21.75 -3.82
CA GLU A 78 -15.51 -21.04 -4.47
C GLU A 78 -15.20 -19.71 -3.78
N ALA A 79 -16.22 -18.97 -3.32
CA ALA A 79 -16.01 -17.75 -2.54
C ALA A 79 -15.34 -18.05 -1.18
N GLU A 80 -15.75 -19.15 -0.52
CA GLU A 80 -15.13 -19.60 0.72
C GLU A 80 -13.68 -20.08 0.51
N ALA A 81 -13.42 -20.80 -0.58
CA ALA A 81 -12.08 -21.23 -0.97
C ALA A 81 -11.16 -20.03 -1.28
N ALA A 82 -11.65 -19.05 -2.03
CA ALA A 82 -10.92 -17.81 -2.31
C ALA A 82 -10.57 -17.04 -1.03
N MET A 83 -11.52 -16.96 -0.10
CA MET A 83 -11.29 -16.32 1.20
C MET A 83 -10.20 -17.05 2.00
N SER A 84 -10.25 -18.38 2.06
CA SER A 84 -9.25 -19.19 2.76
C SER A 84 -7.87 -19.07 2.12
N GLU A 85 -7.77 -19.23 0.79
CA GLU A 85 -6.49 -19.10 0.05
C GLU A 85 -5.87 -17.72 0.23
N ALA A 86 -6.67 -16.66 0.32
CA ALA A 86 -6.18 -15.30 0.55
C ALA A 86 -5.54 -15.15 1.94
N TYR A 87 -6.10 -15.74 2.98
CA TYR A 87 -5.51 -15.71 4.33
C TYR A 87 -4.24 -16.56 4.42
N ASP A 88 -4.23 -17.76 3.82
CA ASP A 88 -3.04 -18.60 3.74
C ASP A 88 -1.90 -17.91 2.95
N TYR A 89 -2.25 -17.18 1.90
CA TYR A 89 -1.32 -16.36 1.13
C TYR A 89 -0.72 -15.23 1.98
N MET A 90 -1.52 -14.52 2.77
CA MET A 90 -1.02 -13.48 3.68
C MET A 90 -0.04 -14.07 4.71
N ASP A 91 -0.35 -15.24 5.30
CA ASP A 91 0.53 -15.92 6.25
C ASP A 91 1.87 -16.31 5.60
N ARG A 92 1.83 -16.81 4.37
CA ARG A 92 3.05 -17.08 3.59
C ARG A 92 3.86 -15.82 3.33
N MET A 93 3.22 -14.71 2.95
CA MET A 93 3.93 -13.45 2.69
C MET A 93 4.56 -12.88 3.97
N GLU A 94 3.89 -12.98 5.11
CA GLU A 94 4.46 -12.58 6.41
C GLU A 94 5.72 -13.39 6.74
N GLN A 95 5.70 -14.71 6.48
CA GLN A 95 6.89 -15.58 6.65
C GLN A 95 8.06 -15.19 5.72
N LEU A 96 7.80 -14.66 4.53
CA LEU A 96 8.84 -14.26 3.58
C LEU A 96 9.40 -12.86 3.88
N LEU A 97 8.55 -11.91 4.27
CA LEU A 97 8.85 -10.47 4.24
C LEU A 97 9.18 -9.88 5.62
N SER A 98 9.04 -10.63 6.69
CA SER A 98 9.34 -10.15 8.04
C SER A 98 10.81 -9.80 8.22
N THR A 99 11.10 -8.64 8.82
CA THR A 99 12.45 -8.25 9.22
C THR A 99 12.91 -8.96 10.49
N ASN A 100 11.96 -9.50 11.30
CA ASN A 100 12.20 -10.03 12.63
C ASN A 100 12.12 -11.57 12.72
N LEU A 101 11.51 -12.22 11.73
CA LEU A 101 11.33 -13.67 11.72
C LEU A 101 12.59 -14.34 11.17
N GLU A 102 13.30 -15.08 12.00
CA GLU A 102 14.46 -15.87 11.59
C GLU A 102 14.10 -16.82 10.42
N GLY A 103 14.90 -16.77 9.37
CA GLY A 103 14.68 -17.58 8.17
C GLY A 103 13.84 -16.93 7.07
N SER A 104 13.16 -15.81 7.32
CA SER A 104 12.52 -15.01 6.27
C SER A 104 13.54 -14.48 5.26
N ASP A 105 13.10 -14.15 4.06
CA ASP A 105 14.00 -13.61 3.03
C ASP A 105 14.63 -12.28 3.49
N VAL A 106 13.82 -11.36 3.99
CA VAL A 106 14.31 -10.03 4.41
C VAL A 106 15.25 -10.13 5.61
N TYR A 107 14.93 -11.00 6.58
CA TYR A 107 15.84 -11.26 7.69
C TYR A 107 17.19 -11.78 7.20
N ARG A 108 17.19 -12.81 6.31
CA ARG A 108 18.43 -13.40 5.76
C ARG A 108 19.26 -12.38 4.97
N ILE A 109 18.60 -11.54 4.14
CA ILE A 109 19.27 -10.47 3.40
C ILE A 109 19.96 -9.51 4.39
N ASN A 110 19.23 -9.07 5.41
CA ASN A 110 19.75 -8.12 6.40
C ASN A 110 20.92 -8.71 7.21
N GLN A 111 20.87 -10.01 7.56
CA GLN A 111 21.99 -10.69 8.25
C GLN A 111 23.21 -10.89 7.35
N ALA A 112 23.02 -11.02 6.03
CA ALA A 112 24.10 -11.23 5.06
C ALA A 112 24.70 -9.90 4.53
N ALA A 113 24.24 -8.74 5.02
CA ALA A 113 24.68 -7.44 4.54
C ALA A 113 26.20 -7.27 4.64
N GLY A 114 26.85 -6.86 3.54
CA GLY A 114 28.30 -6.74 3.42
C GLY A 114 29.04 -8.05 3.13
N HIS A 115 28.39 -9.20 3.21
CA HIS A 115 29.04 -10.51 3.07
C HIS A 115 28.71 -11.21 1.77
N GLU A 116 27.47 -11.66 1.57
CA GLU A 116 27.09 -12.49 0.43
C GLU A 116 25.73 -12.12 -0.15
N ALA A 117 25.46 -12.61 -1.37
CA ALA A 117 24.15 -12.52 -2.00
C ALA A 117 23.25 -13.65 -1.48
N VAL A 118 21.98 -13.31 -1.19
CA VAL A 118 20.98 -14.24 -0.63
C VAL A 118 19.97 -14.61 -1.71
N LYS A 119 19.75 -15.92 -1.91
CA LYS A 119 18.66 -16.40 -2.77
C LYS A 119 17.32 -16.18 -2.10
N VAL A 120 16.36 -15.62 -2.85
CA VAL A 120 15.04 -15.20 -2.33
C VAL A 120 13.89 -15.77 -3.16
N ASP A 121 12.68 -15.73 -2.59
CA ASP A 121 11.45 -16.03 -3.32
C ASP A 121 11.19 -14.97 -4.42
N PRO A 122 10.61 -15.33 -5.57
CA PRO A 122 10.24 -14.38 -6.61
C PRO A 122 9.35 -13.21 -6.12
N ALA A 123 8.51 -13.44 -5.12
CA ALA A 123 7.69 -12.38 -4.52
C ALA A 123 8.56 -11.32 -3.84
N THR A 124 9.53 -11.74 -3.02
CA THR A 124 10.48 -10.84 -2.36
C THR A 124 11.29 -10.05 -3.38
N LEU A 125 11.76 -10.73 -4.44
CA LEU A 125 12.51 -10.10 -5.53
C LEU A 125 11.67 -9.01 -6.23
N THR A 126 10.40 -9.29 -6.53
CA THR A 126 9.48 -8.34 -7.18
C THR A 126 9.26 -7.09 -6.32
N ILE A 127 9.07 -7.25 -5.01
CA ILE A 127 8.86 -6.14 -4.09
C ILE A 127 10.12 -5.27 -3.99
N ILE A 128 11.30 -5.89 -3.89
CA ILE A 128 12.59 -5.17 -3.85
C ILE A 128 12.81 -4.42 -5.16
N LYS A 129 12.56 -5.05 -6.30
CA LYS A 129 12.67 -4.41 -7.62
C LYS A 129 11.79 -3.16 -7.72
N GLN A 130 10.51 -3.27 -7.34
CA GLN A 130 9.60 -2.13 -7.32
C GLN A 130 10.07 -1.04 -6.35
N GLY A 131 10.63 -1.43 -5.19
CA GLY A 131 11.21 -0.49 -4.24
C GLY A 131 12.40 0.30 -4.82
N LEU A 132 13.28 -0.38 -5.57
CA LEU A 132 14.40 0.25 -6.28
C LEU A 132 13.93 1.17 -7.41
N GLU A 133 12.93 0.75 -8.20
CA GLU A 133 12.31 1.59 -9.23
C GLU A 133 11.70 2.86 -8.62
N THR A 134 11.02 2.74 -7.46
CA THR A 134 10.47 3.90 -6.76
C THR A 134 11.57 4.80 -6.18
N ALA A 135 12.65 4.21 -5.66
CA ALA A 135 13.81 4.97 -5.19
C ALA A 135 14.42 5.82 -6.33
N GLU A 136 14.60 5.22 -7.50
CA GLU A 136 15.14 5.91 -8.68
C GLU A 136 14.26 7.07 -9.12
N VAL A 137 12.95 6.83 -9.35
CA VAL A 137 12.03 7.89 -9.84
C VAL A 137 11.76 8.97 -8.81
N SER A 138 11.89 8.68 -7.50
CA SER A 138 11.76 9.66 -6.42
C SER A 138 13.07 10.41 -6.10
N GLY A 139 14.17 10.11 -6.80
CA GLY A 139 15.50 10.67 -6.51
C GLY A 139 15.99 10.33 -5.10
N GLY A 140 15.75 9.10 -4.66
CA GLY A 140 16.14 8.59 -3.34
C GLY A 140 15.33 9.17 -2.18
N ARG A 141 14.16 9.76 -2.44
CA ARG A 141 13.25 10.16 -1.35
C ARG A 141 12.60 8.94 -0.69
N PHE A 142 12.18 7.98 -1.49
CA PHE A 142 11.83 6.64 -1.01
C PHE A 142 13.07 5.76 -1.13
N ASP A 143 13.45 5.09 -0.05
CA ASP A 143 14.63 4.19 -0.05
C ASP A 143 14.36 2.97 0.83
N ILE A 144 14.36 1.78 0.24
CA ILE A 144 14.10 0.53 0.96
C ILE A 144 15.25 0.08 1.86
N SER A 145 16.43 0.71 1.76
CA SER A 145 17.53 0.49 2.71
C SER A 145 17.38 1.28 4.03
N ILE A 146 16.26 1.99 4.20
CA ILE A 146 15.88 2.72 5.42
C ILE A 146 15.89 1.83 6.68
N GLY A 147 15.89 0.51 6.51
CA GLY A 147 15.96 -0.49 7.57
C GLY A 147 17.10 -0.24 8.55
N ALA A 148 18.23 0.30 8.08
CA ALA A 148 19.35 0.67 8.94
C ALA A 148 18.96 1.66 10.06
N VAL A 149 18.01 2.56 9.79
CA VAL A 149 17.50 3.54 10.75
C VAL A 149 16.19 3.09 11.39
N SER A 150 15.25 2.53 10.62
CA SER A 150 13.96 2.10 11.15
C SER A 150 14.10 1.05 12.26
N ASN A 151 15.12 0.19 12.18
CA ASN A 151 15.47 -0.78 13.21
C ASN A 151 15.95 -0.15 14.54
N LEU A 152 16.38 1.12 14.52
CA LEU A 152 16.72 1.86 15.74
C LEU A 152 15.47 2.42 16.42
N TRP A 153 14.50 2.91 15.63
CA TRP A 153 13.25 3.49 16.10
C TRP A 153 12.24 2.43 16.53
N LYS A 154 12.11 1.34 15.78
CA LYS A 154 11.15 0.23 15.98
C LYS A 154 9.71 0.70 16.16
N ILE A 155 9.30 1.75 15.44
CA ILE A 155 7.95 2.32 15.57
C ILE A 155 6.91 1.30 15.12
N GLY A 156 6.02 0.96 16.05
CA GLY A 156 5.01 -0.10 15.88
C GLY A 156 5.30 -1.36 16.70
N ASP A 157 6.52 -1.54 17.19
CA ASP A 157 6.92 -2.66 18.03
C ASP A 157 6.80 -2.31 19.53
N VAL A 158 6.82 -3.33 20.38
CA VAL A 158 6.71 -3.18 21.85
C VAL A 158 7.91 -2.46 22.48
N ASP A 159 9.05 -2.46 21.81
CA ASP A 159 10.30 -1.82 22.22
C ASP A 159 10.61 -0.53 21.42
N ALA A 160 9.58 0.07 20.82
CA ALA A 160 9.68 1.36 20.13
C ALA A 160 10.30 2.43 21.02
N ARG A 161 11.26 3.19 20.47
CA ARG A 161 11.98 4.23 21.21
C ARG A 161 12.40 5.37 20.27
N LYS A 162 12.79 6.50 20.85
CA LYS A 162 13.58 7.50 20.13
C LYS A 162 15.07 7.12 20.26
N PRO A 163 15.79 6.85 19.14
CA PRO A 163 17.24 6.68 19.18
C PRO A 163 17.97 7.98 19.56
N SER A 164 19.21 7.87 20.01
CA SER A 164 20.08 9.03 20.17
C SER A 164 20.53 9.55 18.80
N ASP A 165 20.87 10.85 18.73
CA ASP A 165 21.38 11.48 17.51
C ASP A 165 22.66 10.76 17.02
N GLN A 166 23.50 10.26 17.94
CA GLN A 166 24.71 9.53 17.60
C GLN A 166 24.40 8.19 16.91
N GLU A 167 23.38 7.44 17.36
CA GLU A 167 22.94 6.19 16.72
C GLU A 167 22.42 6.47 15.31
N ILE A 168 21.60 7.52 15.15
CA ILE A 168 21.05 7.91 13.85
C ILE A 168 22.18 8.30 12.90
N GLN A 169 23.11 9.18 13.32
CA GLN A 169 24.22 9.62 12.49
C GLN A 169 25.15 8.47 12.08
N ALA A 170 25.31 7.44 12.92
CA ALA A 170 26.08 6.24 12.58
C ALA A 170 25.36 5.34 11.54
N ALA A 171 24.03 5.32 11.53
CA ALA A 171 23.23 4.49 10.64
C ALA A 171 22.95 5.18 9.27
N LEU A 172 22.84 6.51 9.21
CA LEU A 172 22.54 7.26 7.98
C LEU A 172 23.40 6.87 6.76
N PRO A 173 24.74 6.70 6.86
CA PRO A 173 25.58 6.30 5.73
C PRO A 173 25.26 4.90 5.16
N LYS A 174 24.42 4.12 5.86
CA LYS A 174 23.99 2.78 5.46
C LYS A 174 22.69 2.81 4.63
N ILE A 175 22.08 3.98 4.44
CA ILE A 175 20.91 4.18 3.59
C ILE A 175 21.41 4.62 2.21
N ASP A 176 21.40 3.70 1.25
CA ASP A 176 21.81 3.95 -0.12
C ASP A 176 21.29 2.82 -1.02
N TYR A 177 20.19 3.05 -1.72
CA TYR A 177 19.57 2.05 -2.60
C TYR A 177 20.48 1.64 -3.76
N HIS A 178 21.45 2.47 -4.17
CA HIS A 178 22.42 2.12 -5.21
C HIS A 178 23.37 0.98 -4.79
N LYS A 179 23.46 0.69 -3.49
CA LYS A 179 24.25 -0.41 -2.91
C LYS A 179 23.43 -1.68 -2.70
N ILE A 180 22.25 -1.77 -3.32
CA ILE A 180 21.43 -2.96 -3.36
C ILE A 180 21.58 -3.57 -4.76
N THR A 181 22.22 -4.73 -4.86
CA THR A 181 22.35 -5.48 -6.10
C THR A 181 21.29 -6.57 -6.17
N LEU A 182 20.54 -6.59 -7.29
CA LEU A 182 19.50 -7.56 -7.58
C LEU A 182 19.87 -8.31 -8.87
N ASP A 183 19.91 -9.65 -8.81
CA ASP A 183 20.10 -10.52 -9.96
C ASP A 183 18.84 -11.37 -10.16
N GLU A 184 18.07 -11.03 -11.21
CA GLU A 184 16.82 -11.71 -11.55
C GLU A 184 17.06 -13.14 -12.05
N ALA A 185 18.19 -13.41 -12.71
CA ALA A 185 18.48 -14.73 -13.27
C ALA A 185 18.80 -15.76 -12.20
N SER A 186 19.57 -15.39 -11.20
CA SER A 186 19.89 -16.24 -10.04
C SER A 186 18.89 -16.10 -8.89
N GLN A 187 17.96 -15.14 -8.96
CA GLN A 187 17.01 -14.76 -7.89
C GLN A 187 17.75 -14.41 -6.59
N THR A 188 18.78 -13.57 -6.68
CA THR A 188 19.56 -13.18 -5.50
C THR A 188 19.54 -11.67 -5.27
N VAL A 189 19.66 -11.32 -3.99
CA VAL A 189 19.77 -9.93 -3.51
C VAL A 189 21.01 -9.82 -2.65
N ARG A 190 21.78 -8.74 -2.81
CA ARG A 190 22.95 -8.42 -2.02
C ARG A 190 22.88 -6.97 -1.52
N LEU A 191 23.18 -6.77 -0.27
CA LEU A 191 23.51 -5.47 0.33
C LEU A 191 25.04 -5.35 0.37
N GLU A 192 25.60 -4.32 -0.23
CA GLU A 192 27.05 -4.23 -0.43
C GLU A 192 27.85 -3.94 0.82
N GLU A 193 27.21 -3.30 1.82
CA GLU A 193 27.92 -2.89 3.04
C GLU A 193 27.30 -3.52 4.29
N GLU A 194 28.19 -3.87 5.23
CA GLU A 194 27.79 -4.28 6.58
C GLU A 194 26.99 -3.16 7.28
N GLY A 195 25.89 -3.53 7.94
CA GLY A 195 25.00 -2.61 8.64
C GLY A 195 23.91 -1.98 7.77
N MET A 196 23.91 -2.21 6.44
CA MET A 196 22.70 -1.98 5.63
C MET A 196 21.57 -2.92 6.05
N ALA A 197 20.34 -2.45 5.91
CA ALA A 197 19.17 -3.29 6.16
C ALA A 197 17.98 -2.86 5.28
N LEU A 198 17.26 -3.83 4.72
CA LEU A 198 16.00 -3.59 4.01
C LEU A 198 14.84 -3.44 4.99
N GLU A 199 13.92 -2.56 4.62
CA GLU A 199 12.59 -2.43 5.18
C GLU A 199 11.59 -2.31 4.01
N LEU A 200 10.63 -3.24 3.91
CA LEU A 200 9.71 -3.35 2.78
C LEU A 200 8.26 -2.98 3.12
N GLY A 201 8.00 -2.48 4.33
CA GLY A 201 6.66 -2.16 4.81
C GLY A 201 5.94 -1.08 4.00
N GLY A 202 6.70 -0.21 3.32
CA GLY A 202 6.17 0.81 2.43
C GLY A 202 5.71 0.30 1.06
N SER A 203 5.83 -1.02 0.76
CA SER A 203 5.43 -1.60 -0.53
C SER A 203 4.83 -3.00 -0.43
N SER A 204 5.11 -3.73 0.65
CA SER A 204 4.70 -5.14 0.81
C SER A 204 3.19 -5.33 0.89
N LYS A 205 2.45 -4.43 1.55
CA LYS A 205 0.99 -4.53 1.63
C LYS A 205 0.32 -4.39 0.27
N GLY A 206 0.86 -3.49 -0.57
CA GLY A 206 0.41 -3.31 -1.94
C GLY A 206 0.57 -4.60 -2.77
N TYR A 207 1.73 -5.25 -2.70
CA TYR A 207 1.98 -6.53 -3.36
C TYR A 207 1.03 -7.62 -2.89
N ILE A 208 0.83 -7.72 -1.57
CA ILE A 208 -0.08 -8.71 -0.97
C ILE A 208 -1.52 -8.46 -1.42
N ALA A 209 -1.97 -7.20 -1.47
CA ALA A 209 -3.31 -6.86 -1.93
C ALA A 209 -3.53 -7.24 -3.41
N ASP A 210 -2.55 -6.97 -4.28
CA ASP A 210 -2.59 -7.40 -5.69
C ASP A 210 -2.60 -8.93 -5.81
N GLY A 211 -1.85 -9.65 -4.96
CA GLY A 211 -1.88 -11.11 -4.88
C GLY A 211 -3.24 -11.66 -4.47
N ILE A 212 -3.90 -11.07 -3.49
CA ILE A 212 -5.27 -11.43 -3.07
C ILE A 212 -6.27 -11.17 -4.20
N ARG A 213 -6.16 -10.02 -4.92
CA ARG A 213 -6.97 -9.76 -6.13
C ARG A 213 -6.84 -10.89 -7.16
N ASN A 214 -5.61 -11.35 -7.40
CA ASN A 214 -5.36 -12.44 -8.35
C ASN A 214 -5.95 -13.77 -7.86
N ILE A 215 -5.86 -14.09 -6.58
CA ILE A 215 -6.50 -15.26 -5.97
C ILE A 215 -8.01 -15.19 -6.16
N PHE A 216 -8.63 -14.06 -5.85
CA PHE A 216 -10.06 -13.86 -6.03
C PHE A 216 -10.49 -14.06 -7.48
N ALA A 217 -9.77 -13.45 -8.43
CA ALA A 217 -10.05 -13.60 -9.86
C ALA A 217 -9.92 -15.07 -10.33
N LYS A 218 -8.94 -15.82 -9.82
CA LYS A 218 -8.74 -17.25 -10.10
C LYS A 218 -9.93 -18.12 -9.66
N HIS A 219 -10.64 -17.74 -8.59
CA HIS A 219 -11.84 -18.39 -8.09
C HIS A 219 -13.15 -17.82 -8.70
N GLY A 220 -13.06 -16.98 -9.75
CA GLY A 220 -14.24 -16.39 -10.39
C GLY A 220 -14.87 -15.23 -9.59
N VAL A 221 -14.23 -14.78 -8.51
CA VAL A 221 -14.66 -13.61 -7.73
C VAL A 221 -14.24 -12.34 -8.47
N ASN A 222 -15.23 -11.56 -8.91
CA ASN A 222 -15.02 -10.31 -9.65
C ASN A 222 -15.60 -9.07 -8.94
N THR A 223 -16.25 -9.26 -7.79
CA THR A 223 -16.83 -8.18 -6.99
C THR A 223 -16.43 -8.36 -5.53
N ALA A 224 -15.51 -7.52 -5.06
CA ALA A 224 -14.93 -7.66 -3.74
C ALA A 224 -14.33 -6.34 -3.21
N ILE A 225 -14.10 -6.28 -1.90
CA ILE A 225 -13.28 -5.27 -1.25
C ILE A 225 -12.16 -5.98 -0.49
N ILE A 226 -10.91 -5.58 -0.75
CA ILE A 226 -9.71 -6.00 -0.04
C ILE A 226 -9.19 -4.78 0.71
N ASN A 227 -9.09 -4.86 2.04
CA ASN A 227 -8.56 -3.76 2.85
C ASN A 227 -7.48 -4.27 3.80
N LEU A 228 -6.26 -3.86 3.57
CA LEU A 228 -5.07 -4.20 4.36
C LEU A 228 -4.58 -2.95 5.11
N GLY A 229 -5.38 -2.49 6.10
CA GLY A 229 -4.98 -1.37 6.95
C GLY A 229 -4.85 -0.02 6.22
N GLY A 230 -5.78 0.29 5.31
CA GLY A 230 -5.74 1.53 4.51
C GLY A 230 -5.19 1.35 3.10
N ASN A 231 -4.63 0.17 2.79
CA ASN A 231 -4.37 -0.26 1.43
C ASN A 231 -5.63 -0.98 0.93
N VAL A 232 -6.44 -0.32 0.10
CA VAL A 232 -7.77 -0.77 -0.30
C VAL A 232 -7.79 -1.07 -1.80
N ILE A 233 -8.25 -2.27 -2.16
CA ILE A 233 -8.63 -2.62 -3.53
C ILE A 233 -10.14 -2.81 -3.58
N VAL A 234 -10.78 -2.23 -4.57
CA VAL A 234 -12.14 -2.55 -4.95
C VAL A 234 -12.12 -3.26 -6.30
N MET A 235 -12.81 -4.41 -6.36
CA MET A 235 -12.94 -5.22 -7.58
C MET A 235 -14.34 -5.02 -8.17
N GLY A 236 -14.39 -4.82 -9.49
CA GLY A 236 -15.64 -4.61 -10.21
C GLY A 236 -16.43 -3.39 -9.74
N THR A 237 -17.75 -3.44 -9.93
CA THR A 237 -18.69 -2.42 -9.48
C THR A 237 -19.36 -2.82 -8.17
N SER A 238 -19.82 -1.83 -7.40
CA SER A 238 -20.59 -2.07 -6.17
C SER A 238 -21.91 -2.77 -6.51
N PRO A 239 -22.33 -3.82 -5.75
CA PRO A 239 -23.62 -4.46 -5.94
C PRO A 239 -24.83 -3.51 -5.77
N SER A 240 -24.63 -2.38 -5.09
CA SER A 240 -25.65 -1.38 -4.84
C SER A 240 -25.56 -0.15 -5.76
N SER A 241 -24.52 -0.05 -6.60
CA SER A 241 -24.32 1.10 -7.51
C SER A 241 -23.51 0.74 -8.75
N PRO A 242 -24.07 0.85 -9.94
CA PRO A 242 -23.34 0.66 -11.19
C PRO A 242 -22.28 1.73 -11.46
N GLU A 243 -22.33 2.85 -10.75
CA GLU A 243 -21.34 3.93 -10.83
C GLU A 243 -20.02 3.58 -10.10
N GLY A 244 -19.96 2.43 -9.47
CA GLY A 244 -18.79 1.96 -8.72
C GLY A 244 -18.92 2.11 -7.22
N TRP A 245 -17.79 1.86 -6.55
CA TRP A 245 -17.66 1.94 -5.11
C TRP A 245 -17.43 3.39 -4.67
N ASN A 246 -18.16 3.85 -3.66
CA ASN A 246 -17.89 5.15 -3.06
C ASN A 246 -16.78 4.99 -2.02
N VAL A 247 -15.56 5.37 -2.38
CA VAL A 247 -14.37 5.23 -1.52
C VAL A 247 -14.07 6.55 -0.85
N GLY A 248 -13.93 6.53 0.48
CA GLY A 248 -13.62 7.70 1.28
C GLY A 248 -12.12 7.92 1.45
N VAL A 249 -11.70 9.17 1.45
CA VAL A 249 -10.37 9.63 1.87
C VAL A 249 -10.42 9.90 3.36
N GLN A 250 -9.62 9.15 4.13
CA GLN A 250 -9.59 9.22 5.60
C GLN A 250 -9.27 10.64 6.08
N ASP A 251 -10.02 11.09 7.08
CA ASP A 251 -9.73 12.31 7.84
C ASP A 251 -8.54 12.05 8.77
N PRO A 252 -7.41 12.78 8.62
CA PRO A 252 -6.22 12.58 9.43
C PRO A 252 -6.36 12.94 10.90
N ASP A 253 -7.32 13.78 11.24
CA ASP A 253 -7.54 14.27 12.61
C ASP A 253 -8.60 13.47 13.37
N GLU A 254 -9.31 12.58 12.66
CA GLU A 254 -10.44 11.86 13.22
C GLU A 254 -10.18 10.33 13.29
N VAL A 255 -11.05 9.64 14.01
CA VAL A 255 -11.01 8.19 14.11
C VAL A 255 -11.21 7.54 12.74
N ARG A 256 -10.62 6.37 12.55
CA ARG A 256 -10.71 5.63 11.29
C ARG A 256 -12.18 5.44 10.87
N GLY A 257 -12.47 5.77 9.58
CA GLY A 257 -13.80 5.70 8.99
C GLY A 257 -14.50 7.07 8.86
N GLN A 258 -13.97 8.12 9.48
CA GLN A 258 -14.36 9.49 9.15
C GLN A 258 -13.60 9.95 7.92
N VAL A 259 -14.26 10.68 7.03
CA VAL A 259 -13.69 11.00 5.72
C VAL A 259 -13.74 12.50 5.43
N VAL A 260 -12.69 13.00 4.79
CA VAL A 260 -12.63 14.37 4.28
C VAL A 260 -13.48 14.51 3.01
N GLY A 261 -13.44 13.49 2.16
CA GLY A 261 -14.16 13.48 0.90
C GLY A 261 -14.24 12.08 0.33
N THR A 262 -14.91 11.95 -0.82
CA THR A 262 -15.15 10.66 -1.48
C THR A 262 -14.89 10.70 -2.98
N LYS A 263 -14.58 9.53 -3.56
CA LYS A 263 -14.47 9.31 -5.00
C LYS A 263 -15.15 8.01 -5.39
N ARG A 264 -15.81 8.01 -6.56
CA ARG A 264 -16.30 6.77 -7.19
C ARG A 264 -15.14 6.03 -7.87
N VAL A 265 -14.98 4.74 -7.53
CA VAL A 265 -13.93 3.88 -8.06
C VAL A 265 -14.55 2.60 -8.62
N ILE A 266 -14.16 2.23 -9.84
CA ILE A 266 -14.50 0.95 -10.47
C ILE A 266 -13.17 0.22 -10.70
N ASP A 267 -13.07 -0.99 -10.11
CA ASP A 267 -11.92 -1.88 -10.27
C ASP A 267 -10.57 -1.15 -10.12
N GLY A 268 -10.28 -0.70 -8.92
CA GLY A 268 -9.09 0.12 -8.63
C GLY A 268 -8.52 -0.08 -7.24
N THR A 269 -7.38 0.56 -7.00
CA THR A 269 -6.75 0.61 -5.69
C THR A 269 -6.71 2.03 -5.13
N VAL A 270 -6.87 2.14 -3.83
CA VAL A 270 -6.83 3.39 -3.06
C VAL A 270 -5.96 3.15 -1.84
N VAL A 271 -4.82 3.80 -1.77
CA VAL A 271 -3.86 3.62 -0.68
C VAL A 271 -3.66 4.93 0.04
N THR A 272 -3.93 4.92 1.33
CA THR A 272 -3.74 6.08 2.21
C THR A 272 -2.60 5.82 3.18
N SER A 273 -1.65 6.74 3.22
CA SER A 273 -0.64 6.89 4.27
C SER A 273 -0.96 8.10 5.14
N GLY A 274 -0.67 8.00 6.44
CA GLY A 274 -0.90 9.08 7.40
C GLY A 274 0.01 8.98 8.61
N ILE A 275 0.37 10.15 9.16
CA ILE A 275 1.24 10.26 10.34
C ILE A 275 0.56 9.75 11.63
N TYR A 276 -0.74 9.56 11.60
CA TYR A 276 -1.57 9.08 12.70
C TYR A 276 -1.61 7.54 12.83
N GLU A 277 -1.14 6.80 11.80
CA GLU A 277 -1.26 5.34 11.74
C GLU A 277 -0.38 4.63 12.78
N ARG A 278 0.90 4.98 12.83
CA ARG A 278 1.87 4.41 13.78
C ARG A 278 2.85 5.48 14.26
N TYR A 279 3.02 5.60 15.55
CA TYR A 279 3.96 6.53 16.16
C TYR A 279 4.43 6.04 17.55
N VAL A 280 5.54 6.59 18.01
CA VAL A 280 5.98 6.49 19.40
C VAL A 280 5.92 7.89 20.02
N GLU A 281 5.44 7.98 21.26
CA GLU A 281 5.41 9.24 22.00
C GLU A 281 6.52 9.26 23.06
N VAL A 282 7.40 10.24 22.96
CA VAL A 282 8.53 10.44 23.89
C VAL A 282 8.52 11.88 24.37
N ASP A 283 8.40 12.08 25.67
CA ASP A 283 8.37 13.40 26.33
C ASP A 283 7.31 14.37 25.75
N GLY A 284 6.14 13.81 25.34
CA GLY A 284 5.02 14.58 24.77
C GLY A 284 5.15 14.92 23.29
N VAL A 285 6.20 14.43 22.62
CA VAL A 285 6.41 14.57 21.18
C VAL A 285 6.10 13.26 20.48
N ARG A 286 5.28 13.32 19.41
CA ARG A 286 4.97 12.16 18.58
C ARG A 286 5.97 12.03 17.44
N TYR A 287 6.52 10.83 17.29
CA TYR A 287 7.44 10.44 16.24
C TYR A 287 6.77 9.34 15.41
N HIS A 288 6.31 9.67 14.23
CA HIS A 288 5.63 8.71 13.33
C HIS A 288 6.61 7.86 12.54
N HIS A 289 6.12 6.79 11.92
CA HIS A 289 6.93 5.76 11.27
C HIS A 289 7.48 6.11 9.88
N ILE A 290 7.06 7.22 9.27
CA ILE A 290 7.55 7.65 7.95
C ILE A 290 8.85 8.43 8.18
N LEU A 291 9.98 7.75 7.99
CA LEU A 291 11.31 8.29 8.25
C LEU A 291 11.91 8.90 6.98
N ASP A 292 12.51 10.08 7.10
CA ASP A 292 13.27 10.71 6.01
C ASP A 292 14.66 10.05 5.90
N PRO A 293 15.01 9.43 4.74
CA PRO A 293 16.32 8.81 4.53
C PRO A 293 17.50 9.76 4.69
N LYS A 294 17.28 11.07 4.53
CA LYS A 294 18.33 12.09 4.64
C LYS A 294 18.65 12.46 6.08
N THR A 295 17.66 12.41 6.95
CA THR A 295 17.81 12.86 8.35
C THR A 295 17.78 11.73 9.34
N GLY A 296 17.11 10.60 8.99
CA GLY A 296 16.87 9.47 9.89
C GLY A 296 15.82 9.74 10.96
N TYR A 297 15.11 10.87 10.87
CA TYR A 297 13.99 11.24 11.73
C TYR A 297 12.66 11.09 10.96
N PRO A 298 11.52 11.02 11.67
CA PRO A 298 10.22 11.21 11.04
C PRO A 298 10.21 12.47 10.18
N VAL A 299 9.67 12.38 8.97
CA VAL A 299 9.59 13.55 8.08
C VAL A 299 8.72 14.63 8.73
N ASP A 300 9.20 15.87 8.71
CA ASP A 300 8.45 17.03 9.20
C ASP A 300 8.24 18.01 8.04
N ASN A 301 7.00 18.02 7.54
CA ASN A 301 6.56 18.90 6.47
C ASN A 301 5.08 19.30 6.69
N ASP A 302 4.45 19.82 5.66
CA ASP A 302 3.07 20.32 5.67
C ASP A 302 1.99 19.24 5.60
N LEU A 303 2.31 17.98 5.21
CA LEU A 303 1.31 16.92 5.03
C LEU A 303 0.84 16.28 6.33
N SER A 304 -0.45 15.99 6.40
CA SER A 304 -1.12 15.15 7.41
C SER A 304 -1.66 13.83 6.84
N GLY A 305 -2.07 13.81 5.55
CA GLY A 305 -2.59 12.65 4.86
C GLY A 305 -2.25 12.65 3.37
N ALA A 306 -1.99 11.46 2.79
CA ALA A 306 -1.78 11.27 1.37
C ALA A 306 -2.49 10.02 0.88
N THR A 307 -3.35 10.16 -0.14
CA THR A 307 -4.12 9.06 -0.73
C THR A 307 -3.84 8.95 -2.22
N ILE A 308 -3.42 7.77 -2.67
CA ILE A 308 -3.14 7.42 -4.06
C ILE A 308 -4.32 6.64 -4.65
N PHE A 309 -4.69 6.97 -5.89
CA PHE A 309 -5.67 6.26 -6.71
C PHE A 309 -4.96 5.73 -7.97
N THR A 310 -4.98 4.41 -8.19
CA THR A 310 -4.38 3.78 -9.38
C THR A 310 -4.95 2.36 -9.58
N LYS A 311 -4.35 1.55 -10.47
CA LYS A 311 -4.76 0.16 -10.73
C LYS A 311 -3.86 -0.88 -10.05
N VAL A 312 -2.63 -0.51 -9.68
CA VAL A 312 -1.61 -1.43 -9.13
C VAL A 312 -1.28 -1.03 -7.69
N SER A 313 -1.64 -1.90 -6.75
CA SER A 313 -1.52 -1.61 -5.33
C SER A 313 -0.09 -1.59 -4.84
N LEU A 314 0.78 -2.46 -5.37
CA LEU A 314 2.22 -2.46 -5.08
C LEU A 314 2.84 -1.07 -5.35
N LYS A 315 2.53 -0.48 -6.52
CA LYS A 315 3.00 0.86 -6.89
C LYS A 315 2.41 1.94 -5.98
N ALA A 316 1.11 1.86 -5.69
CA ALA A 316 0.41 2.84 -4.87
C ALA A 316 0.95 2.92 -3.43
N ASP A 317 1.29 1.77 -2.83
CA ASP A 317 1.80 1.69 -1.46
C ASP A 317 3.12 2.47 -1.32
N ALA A 318 4.08 2.24 -2.21
CA ALA A 318 5.36 2.97 -2.24
C ALA A 318 5.18 4.47 -2.56
N LEU A 319 4.28 4.82 -3.49
CA LEU A 319 4.02 6.21 -3.86
C LEU A 319 3.36 7.01 -2.74
N SER A 320 2.45 6.42 -1.96
CA SER A 320 1.81 7.12 -0.84
C SER A 320 2.83 7.54 0.24
N THR A 321 3.83 6.70 0.50
CA THR A 321 4.97 7.03 1.36
C THR A 321 5.88 8.09 0.72
N THR A 322 6.13 7.99 -0.58
CA THR A 322 6.94 8.97 -1.34
C THR A 322 6.35 10.37 -1.25
N LEU A 323 5.01 10.50 -1.34
CA LEU A 323 4.32 11.80 -1.20
C LEU A 323 4.61 12.45 0.14
N PHE A 324 4.55 11.68 1.24
CA PHE A 324 4.91 12.20 2.55
C PHE A 324 6.35 12.72 2.60
N LEU A 325 7.28 12.03 1.94
CA LEU A 325 8.69 12.42 1.92
C LEU A 325 8.95 13.65 1.05
N LEU A 326 8.05 13.98 0.11
CA LEU A 326 8.14 15.13 -0.77
C LEU A 326 7.42 16.38 -0.21
N GLY A 327 6.36 16.21 0.57
CA GLY A 327 5.45 17.29 0.98
C GLY A 327 4.43 17.64 -0.10
N THR A 328 3.54 18.60 0.17
CA THR A 328 2.39 18.89 -0.70
C THR A 328 2.80 19.31 -2.10
N LYS A 329 3.61 20.36 -2.22
CA LYS A 329 3.96 20.98 -3.52
C LYS A 329 4.74 20.03 -4.43
N ASP A 330 5.84 19.48 -3.94
CA ASP A 330 6.71 18.62 -4.74
C ASP A 330 6.05 17.25 -4.97
N GLY A 331 5.26 16.78 -4.00
CA GLY A 331 4.46 15.54 -4.10
C GLY A 331 3.38 15.64 -5.17
N LEU A 332 2.63 16.74 -5.23
CA LEU A 332 1.61 16.95 -6.27
C LEU A 332 2.26 16.98 -7.66
N ALA A 333 3.32 17.76 -7.83
CA ALA A 333 4.07 17.85 -9.09
C ALA A 333 4.65 16.47 -9.51
N PHE A 334 5.12 15.68 -8.55
CA PHE A 334 5.63 14.35 -8.81
C PHE A 334 4.54 13.40 -9.33
N ILE A 335 3.37 13.36 -8.68
CA ILE A 335 2.26 12.49 -9.12
C ILE A 335 1.71 12.92 -10.48
N GLU A 336 1.56 14.21 -10.74
CA GLU A 336 1.15 14.74 -12.06
C GLU A 336 2.10 14.31 -13.20
N SER A 337 3.34 13.96 -12.89
CA SER A 337 4.31 13.44 -13.87
C SER A 337 4.14 11.93 -14.17
N LEU A 338 3.29 11.20 -13.42
CA LEU A 338 3.13 9.76 -13.53
C LEU A 338 1.82 9.39 -14.23
N ASP A 339 1.89 8.57 -15.28
CA ASP A 339 0.71 8.10 -15.99
C ASP A 339 -0.16 7.14 -15.14
N GLY A 340 -1.46 7.38 -15.13
CA GLY A 340 -2.46 6.49 -14.50
C GLY A 340 -2.41 6.47 -12.97
N VAL A 341 -1.85 7.50 -12.36
CA VAL A 341 -1.79 7.70 -10.91
C VAL A 341 -2.38 9.06 -10.58
N GLU A 342 -3.30 9.08 -9.63
CA GLU A 342 -3.91 10.29 -9.11
C GLU A 342 -3.76 10.33 -7.59
N ALA A 343 -3.82 11.52 -7.00
CA ALA A 343 -3.68 11.68 -5.56
C ALA A 343 -4.60 12.77 -4.97
N VAL A 344 -4.92 12.54 -3.69
CA VAL A 344 -5.46 13.57 -2.78
C VAL A 344 -4.47 13.72 -1.64
N LEU A 345 -3.96 14.93 -1.44
CA LEU A 345 -3.08 15.31 -0.36
C LEU A 345 -3.82 16.23 0.60
N ILE A 346 -3.64 16.00 1.90
CA ILE A 346 -4.26 16.82 2.95
C ILE A 346 -3.13 17.44 3.75
N ASP A 347 -3.10 18.76 3.83
CA ASP A 347 -2.12 19.49 4.61
C ASP A 347 -2.56 19.71 6.07
N LYS A 348 -1.65 20.21 6.89
CA LYS A 348 -1.87 20.48 8.33
C LYS A 348 -2.80 21.67 8.59
N ASP A 349 -3.09 22.47 7.57
CA ASP A 349 -4.00 23.63 7.60
C ASP A 349 -5.39 23.28 7.05
N HIS A 350 -5.71 21.99 6.88
CA HIS A 350 -6.95 21.44 6.32
C HIS A 350 -7.16 21.77 4.83
N GLY A 351 -6.12 22.13 4.11
CA GLY A 351 -6.15 22.24 2.66
C GLY A 351 -6.17 20.86 2.02
N VAL A 352 -7.01 20.69 1.01
CA VAL A 352 -7.15 19.46 0.22
C VAL A 352 -6.67 19.76 -1.21
N HIS A 353 -5.56 19.15 -1.58
CA HIS A 353 -4.94 19.28 -2.88
C HIS A 353 -5.24 18.02 -3.70
N VAL A 354 -5.73 18.19 -4.90
CA VAL A 354 -6.09 17.06 -5.78
C VAL A 354 -5.37 17.18 -7.11
N THR A 355 -4.91 16.04 -7.64
CA THR A 355 -4.36 16.01 -9.00
C THR A 355 -5.41 16.33 -10.05
N SER A 356 -4.98 16.74 -11.23
CA SER A 356 -5.82 17.22 -12.33
C SER A 356 -6.92 16.25 -12.74
N GLY A 357 -6.64 14.93 -12.73
CA GLY A 357 -7.61 13.88 -13.07
C GLY A 357 -8.69 13.64 -11.99
N LEU A 358 -8.54 14.23 -10.81
CA LEU A 358 -9.55 14.14 -9.73
C LEU A 358 -10.44 15.36 -9.61
N LYS A 359 -10.11 16.52 -10.19
CA LYS A 359 -10.81 17.80 -10.00
C LYS A 359 -12.33 17.70 -10.20
N ASP A 360 -12.78 16.92 -11.19
CA ASP A 360 -14.20 16.76 -11.50
C ASP A 360 -14.85 15.55 -10.83
N SER A 361 -14.08 14.69 -10.14
CA SER A 361 -14.56 13.39 -9.66
C SER A 361 -14.40 13.18 -8.16
N PHE A 362 -13.55 13.95 -7.49
CA PHE A 362 -13.44 13.97 -6.03
C PHE A 362 -14.49 14.92 -5.44
N GLN A 363 -15.17 14.48 -4.39
CA GLN A 363 -16.19 15.27 -3.71
C GLN A 363 -15.74 15.51 -2.27
N LEU A 364 -15.40 16.77 -1.93
CA LEU A 364 -15.19 17.19 -0.57
C LEU A 364 -16.53 17.13 0.19
N THR A 365 -16.56 16.43 1.32
CA THR A 365 -17.79 16.21 2.12
C THR A 365 -17.68 16.72 3.54
N ASN A 366 -16.47 17.01 4.02
CA ASN A 366 -16.24 17.56 5.36
C ASN A 366 -16.05 19.08 5.27
N GLU A 367 -16.94 19.84 5.90
CA GLU A 367 -16.92 21.31 5.91
C GLU A 367 -15.73 21.91 6.69
N GLY A 368 -15.02 21.12 7.49
CA GLY A 368 -13.78 21.51 8.18
C GLY A 368 -12.56 21.64 7.26
N TYR A 369 -12.68 21.20 6.00
CA TYR A 369 -11.63 21.21 4.99
C TYR A 369 -12.01 22.08 3.79
N HIS A 370 -11.02 22.46 2.99
CA HIS A 370 -11.25 23.26 1.79
C HIS A 370 -10.36 22.78 0.62
N LEU A 371 -10.90 22.78 -0.60
CA LEU A 371 -10.12 22.52 -1.80
C LEU A 371 -9.17 23.69 -2.04
N VAL A 372 -7.92 23.37 -2.31
CA VAL A 372 -6.91 24.36 -2.72
C VAL A 372 -6.88 24.40 -4.24
N GLU A 373 -7.01 25.59 -4.82
CA GLU A 373 -6.84 25.83 -6.26
C GLU A 373 -5.34 26.07 -6.51
N ASP A 374 -4.65 25.07 -7.07
CA ASP A 374 -3.24 25.11 -7.49
C ASP A 374 -3.08 25.53 -8.95
#